data_ac9082ed93d54ee73430b0bfcc519330
#
_entry.id   ac9082ed93d54ee73430b0bfcc519330
#
_cell.length_a   1.000
_cell.length_b   1.000
_cell.length_c   1.000
_cell.angle_alpha   90.00
_cell.angle_beta   90.00
_cell.angle_gamma   90.00
#
_symmetry.space_group_name_H-M   'P 1'
#
loop_
_entity.id
_entity.type
_entity.pdbx_description
1 polymer ?
#
loop_
_entity_poly.entity_id
_entity_poly.type
_entity_poly.pdbx_seq_one_letter_code
_entity_poly.pdbx_strand_id
1 'polypeptide(L)'
;MKIKLFPKNEQELSKLFVLIFPLILLLSLTISFFKNAYFTFANLLPNNAVFNYGFLERLDTQAAFGLVFGASLCLSFSYLFSKSLGRSMVLFPIVFLTLLGVVGTEFLDILVNFFFQSSAYDLGNSSLLILLKILVVFGLFGLASLNLLAKKEASIFSSAQFIYGSVVFYLISLFIVRAELNIFSDIFLVNSLYTATHIYVGIAFIYLAIVHFLMTRPLEAVLFNKTLASITFWGFLFLLPWTNFKYYYGSILPNWIENISIYLSMSLVVPLLAFIVNYIKTIQSKEVDEERSLDLLNFSVILFGITTVFHMISGFENLLPILGITNFVNVISYGYFGSLVLVTISLSYYLIPKLFGREVNYSRLEDITFFGLKISYLLLLINNTILGINSGISWNAGANAGNPTIYGEGYGIVWSLISFNFSSNTFISLLLLGSGFLYLISVLRAISSGSITTVEEMVYSND
;
A
#
# COMPACT_ATOMS: atom_id res chain seq x y z
N MET A 1 31.26 -5.48 -3.73
CA MET A 1 30.07 -6.34 -3.97
C MET A 1 29.54 -6.08 -5.38
N LYS A 2 29.42 -7.09 -6.26
CA LYS A 2 28.90 -6.90 -7.63
C LYS A 2 27.40 -7.25 -7.62
N ILE A 3 26.55 -6.22 -7.66
CA ILE A 3 25.11 -6.42 -7.88
C ILE A 3 24.95 -6.76 -9.36
N LYS A 4 24.36 -7.92 -9.64
CA LYS A 4 24.11 -8.34 -11.01
C LYS A 4 22.76 -7.79 -11.45
N LEU A 5 22.75 -6.96 -12.48
CA LEU A 5 21.56 -6.48 -13.16
C LEU A 5 20.69 -7.64 -13.72
N PHE A 6 21.33 -8.76 -14.04
CA PHE A 6 20.65 -9.97 -14.49
C PHE A 6 20.84 -11.07 -13.43
N PRO A 7 19.89 -11.20 -12.48
CA PRO A 7 19.95 -12.20 -11.43
C PRO A 7 19.83 -13.61 -12.01
N LYS A 8 20.58 -14.54 -11.44
CA LYS A 8 20.56 -15.95 -11.83
C LYS A 8 19.70 -16.81 -10.92
N ASN A 9 19.37 -16.30 -9.74
CA ASN A 9 18.56 -16.97 -8.74
C ASN A 9 17.69 -15.98 -7.96
N GLU A 10 16.76 -16.50 -7.16
CA GLU A 10 15.79 -15.75 -6.39
C GLU A 10 16.43 -14.82 -5.35
N GLN A 11 17.55 -15.24 -4.76
CA GLN A 11 18.28 -14.41 -3.79
C GLN A 11 18.88 -13.16 -4.46
N GLU A 12 19.48 -13.32 -5.65
CA GLU A 12 20.00 -12.18 -6.42
C GLU A 12 18.88 -11.23 -6.86
N LEU A 13 17.70 -11.81 -7.20
CA LEU A 13 16.52 -11.04 -7.56
C LEU A 13 15.98 -10.26 -6.34
N SER A 14 15.90 -10.88 -5.18
CA SER A 14 15.47 -10.22 -3.95
C SER A 14 16.44 -9.10 -3.54
N LYS A 15 17.77 -9.28 -3.72
CA LYS A 15 18.77 -8.22 -3.52
C LYS A 15 18.48 -6.99 -4.39
N LEU A 16 18.09 -7.21 -5.64
CA LEU A 16 17.75 -6.14 -6.56
C LEU A 16 16.54 -5.35 -6.06
N PHE A 17 15.47 -6.03 -5.63
CA PHE A 17 14.27 -5.34 -5.13
C PHE A 17 14.45 -4.67 -3.78
N VAL A 18 15.30 -5.18 -2.88
CA VAL A 18 15.68 -4.49 -1.63
C VAL A 18 16.36 -3.13 -1.92
N LEU A 19 17.08 -3.01 -3.02
CA LEU A 19 17.72 -1.75 -3.43
C LEU A 19 16.79 -0.82 -4.22
N ILE A 20 15.93 -1.39 -5.05
CA ILE A 20 14.98 -0.62 -5.86
C ILE A 20 13.88 0.00 -5.01
N PHE A 21 13.38 -0.71 -3.99
CA PHE A 21 12.26 -0.26 -3.17
C PHE A 21 12.50 1.11 -2.50
N PRO A 22 13.65 1.38 -1.82
CA PRO A 22 13.91 2.70 -1.24
C PRO A 22 13.92 3.83 -2.25
N LEU A 23 14.43 3.59 -3.47
CA LEU A 23 14.46 4.57 -4.55
C LEU A 23 13.05 4.90 -5.06
N ILE A 24 12.25 3.86 -5.26
CA ILE A 24 10.84 4.00 -5.66
C ILE A 24 10.04 4.74 -4.58
N LEU A 25 10.23 4.36 -3.32
CA LEU A 25 9.58 5.03 -2.20
C LEU A 25 9.94 6.52 -2.15
N LEU A 26 11.22 6.86 -2.30
CA LEU A 26 11.68 8.25 -2.31
C LEU A 26 11.05 9.04 -3.47
N LEU A 27 10.95 8.46 -4.66
CA LEU A 27 10.28 9.07 -5.81
C LEU A 27 8.80 9.36 -5.49
N SER A 28 8.07 8.39 -4.95
CA SER A 28 6.67 8.55 -4.55
C SER A 28 6.50 9.65 -3.51
N LEU A 29 7.33 9.66 -2.46
CA LEU A 29 7.29 10.68 -1.40
C LEU A 29 7.62 12.08 -1.93
N THR A 30 8.50 12.18 -2.93
CA THR A 30 8.82 13.45 -3.59
C THR A 30 7.61 14.00 -4.34
N ILE A 31 6.91 13.16 -5.09
CA ILE A 31 5.68 13.55 -5.80
C ILE A 31 4.60 13.97 -4.79
N SER A 32 4.42 13.20 -3.72
CA SER A 32 3.47 13.51 -2.65
C SER A 32 3.78 14.85 -1.97
N PHE A 33 5.05 15.16 -1.74
CA PHE A 33 5.47 16.46 -1.21
C PHE A 33 5.10 17.60 -2.17
N PHE A 34 5.40 17.51 -3.46
CA PHE A 34 5.04 18.56 -4.42
C PHE A 34 3.53 18.76 -4.53
N LYS A 35 2.74 17.69 -4.49
CA LYS A 35 1.27 17.79 -4.46
C LYS A 35 0.79 18.59 -3.25
N ASN A 36 1.27 18.24 -2.05
CA ASN A 36 0.86 18.92 -0.83
C ASN A 36 1.39 20.36 -0.75
N ALA A 37 2.58 20.61 -1.28
CA ALA A 37 3.20 21.93 -1.33
C ALA A 37 2.47 22.90 -2.27
N TYR A 38 1.68 22.40 -3.23
CA TYR A 38 0.99 23.21 -4.22
C TYR A 38 0.10 24.30 -3.60
N PHE A 39 -0.67 23.97 -2.56
CA PHE A 39 -1.53 24.95 -1.89
C PHE A 39 -0.79 25.85 -0.90
N THR A 40 0.28 25.37 -0.28
CA THR A 40 1.06 26.13 0.70
C THR A 40 2.00 27.12 0.04
N PHE A 41 2.57 26.74 -1.09
CA PHE A 41 3.58 27.52 -1.81
C PHE A 41 3.12 27.82 -3.25
N ALA A 42 1.86 28.16 -3.44
CA ALA A 42 1.26 28.43 -4.74
C ALA A 42 2.04 29.47 -5.58
N ASN A 43 2.70 30.43 -4.92
CA ASN A 43 3.52 31.46 -5.59
C ASN A 43 4.92 30.95 -6.00
N LEU A 44 5.39 29.83 -5.45
CA LEU A 44 6.71 29.25 -5.77
C LEU A 44 6.65 28.22 -6.89
N LEU A 45 5.49 27.60 -7.06
CA LEU A 45 5.28 26.64 -8.14
C LEU A 45 4.73 27.37 -9.37
N PRO A 46 5.33 27.19 -10.55
CA PRO A 46 4.86 27.83 -11.75
C PRO A 46 3.41 27.39 -12.05
N ASN A 47 2.55 28.37 -12.23
CA ASN A 47 1.13 28.12 -12.56
C ASN A 47 1.00 27.69 -14.04
N ASN A 48 1.67 26.59 -14.39
CA ASN A 48 1.69 26.00 -15.71
C ASN A 48 0.77 24.79 -15.75
N ALA A 49 0.30 24.42 -16.94
CA ALA A 49 -0.52 23.23 -17.16
C ALA A 49 0.09 21.93 -16.58
N VAL A 50 1.44 21.87 -16.46
CA VAL A 50 2.20 20.72 -15.92
C VAL A 50 2.12 20.62 -14.40
N PHE A 51 2.00 21.72 -13.66
CA PHE A 51 2.04 21.74 -12.20
C PHE A 51 0.68 22.12 -11.58
N ASN A 52 -0.44 21.73 -12.19
CA ASN A 52 -1.73 21.89 -11.52
C ASN A 52 -1.96 20.78 -10.50
N TYR A 53 -2.79 21.06 -9.49
CA TYR A 53 -3.07 20.12 -8.40
C TYR A 53 -3.63 18.79 -8.89
N GLY A 54 -4.57 18.78 -9.82
CA GLY A 54 -5.18 17.54 -10.33
C GLY A 54 -4.18 16.63 -11.04
N PHE A 55 -3.20 17.21 -11.72
CA PHE A 55 -2.11 16.45 -12.33
C PHE A 55 -1.19 15.84 -11.25
N LEU A 56 -0.79 16.62 -10.25
CA LEU A 56 0.04 16.14 -9.15
C LEU A 56 -0.68 15.10 -8.30
N GLU A 57 -1.99 15.24 -8.06
CA GLU A 57 -2.82 14.24 -7.38
C GLU A 57 -2.83 12.91 -8.13
N ARG A 58 -2.98 12.95 -9.45
CA ARG A 58 -2.93 11.76 -10.30
C ARG A 58 -1.56 11.08 -10.25
N LEU A 59 -0.48 11.85 -10.37
CA LEU A 59 0.87 11.30 -10.27
C LEU A 59 1.15 10.70 -8.89
N ASP A 60 0.71 11.35 -7.81
CA ASP A 60 0.83 10.84 -6.44
C ASP A 60 0.09 9.51 -6.27
N THR A 61 -1.15 9.44 -6.76
CA THR A 61 -1.94 8.21 -6.73
C THR A 61 -1.26 7.07 -7.48
N GLN A 62 -0.72 7.31 -8.67
CA GLN A 62 0.00 6.31 -9.45
C GLN A 62 1.32 5.91 -8.80
N ALA A 63 2.08 6.87 -8.26
CA ALA A 63 3.34 6.57 -7.60
C ALA A 63 3.12 5.77 -6.30
N ALA A 64 2.14 6.15 -5.48
CA ALA A 64 1.84 5.45 -4.24
C ALA A 64 1.20 4.07 -4.49
N PHE A 65 0.06 4.05 -5.14
CA PHE A 65 -0.76 2.84 -5.25
C PHE A 65 -0.37 1.93 -6.42
N GLY A 66 0.35 2.44 -7.42
CA GLY A 66 0.90 1.63 -8.51
C GLY A 66 2.34 1.22 -8.26
N LEU A 67 3.26 2.18 -8.29
CA LEU A 67 4.69 1.90 -8.31
C LEU A 67 5.22 1.34 -6.99
N VAL A 68 4.86 1.93 -5.83
CA VAL A 68 5.30 1.42 -4.51
C VAL A 68 4.63 0.08 -4.19
N PHE A 69 3.34 -0.08 -4.53
CA PHE A 69 2.67 -1.37 -4.43
C PHE A 69 3.35 -2.43 -5.29
N GLY A 70 3.62 -2.13 -6.57
CA GLY A 70 4.31 -3.03 -7.49
C GLY A 70 5.68 -3.45 -6.98
N ALA A 71 6.47 -2.52 -6.42
CA ALA A 71 7.77 -2.82 -5.82
C ALA A 71 7.65 -3.71 -4.58
N SER A 72 6.65 -3.45 -3.71
CA SER A 72 6.38 -4.28 -2.52
C SER A 72 5.92 -5.69 -2.90
N LEU A 73 5.06 -5.80 -3.94
CA LEU A 73 4.63 -7.07 -4.50
C LEU A 73 5.84 -7.85 -5.06
N CYS A 74 6.72 -7.20 -5.82
CA CYS A 74 7.89 -7.83 -6.41
C CYS A 74 8.88 -8.33 -5.34
N LEU A 75 9.12 -7.53 -4.29
CA LEU A 75 9.97 -7.93 -3.17
C LEU A 75 9.36 -9.13 -2.44
N SER A 76 8.06 -9.07 -2.15
CA SER A 76 7.35 -10.17 -1.49
C SER A 76 7.33 -11.43 -2.34
N PHE A 77 7.07 -11.32 -3.63
CA PHE A 77 7.03 -12.45 -4.54
C PHE A 77 8.42 -13.09 -4.70
N SER A 78 9.46 -12.28 -4.89
CA SER A 78 10.81 -12.81 -5.12
C SER A 78 11.38 -13.59 -3.93
N TYR A 79 11.07 -13.18 -2.70
CA TYR A 79 11.61 -13.80 -1.49
C TYR A 79 10.59 -14.67 -0.75
N LEU A 80 9.45 -14.07 -0.31
CA LEU A 80 8.48 -14.76 0.56
C LEU A 80 7.79 -15.91 -0.19
N PHE A 81 7.41 -15.68 -1.44
CA PHE A 81 6.70 -16.69 -2.21
C PHE A 81 7.60 -17.91 -2.48
N SER A 82 8.86 -17.69 -2.88
CA SER A 82 9.83 -18.79 -3.09
C SER A 82 10.12 -19.59 -1.82
N LYS A 83 10.36 -18.89 -0.71
CA LYS A 83 10.59 -19.53 0.60
C LYS A 83 9.36 -20.31 1.10
N SER A 84 8.16 -19.79 0.84
CA SER A 84 6.90 -20.45 1.22
C SER A 84 6.60 -21.72 0.43
N LEU A 85 7.18 -21.86 -0.76
CA LEU A 85 6.99 -23.07 -1.60
C LEU A 85 7.97 -24.20 -1.27
N GLY A 86 9.02 -23.93 -0.49
CA GLY A 86 10.07 -24.89 -0.16
C GLY A 86 10.88 -25.38 -1.37
N ARG A 87 10.89 -24.63 -2.47
CA ARG A 87 11.63 -24.96 -3.70
C ARG A 87 11.95 -23.71 -4.52
N SER A 88 12.90 -23.86 -5.45
CA SER A 88 13.19 -22.82 -6.45
C SER A 88 12.01 -22.60 -7.39
N MET A 89 11.83 -21.34 -7.84
CA MET A 89 10.75 -20.97 -8.76
C MET A 89 10.90 -21.63 -10.12
N VAL A 90 9.80 -22.16 -10.62
CA VAL A 90 9.72 -22.68 -12.00
C VAL A 90 9.79 -21.52 -12.97
N LEU A 91 10.52 -21.69 -14.09
CA LEU A 91 10.66 -20.69 -15.14
C LEU A 91 11.23 -19.35 -14.60
N PHE A 92 12.23 -19.40 -13.72
CA PHE A 92 12.86 -18.24 -13.09
C PHE A 92 13.15 -17.06 -14.04
N PRO A 93 13.70 -17.23 -15.27
CA PRO A 93 13.92 -16.11 -16.18
C PRO A 93 12.65 -15.36 -16.57
N ILE A 94 11.53 -16.09 -16.72
CA ILE A 94 10.23 -15.47 -17.04
C ILE A 94 9.67 -14.76 -15.81
N VAL A 95 9.81 -15.34 -14.60
CA VAL A 95 9.46 -14.67 -13.34
C VAL A 95 10.22 -13.35 -13.21
N PHE A 96 11.51 -13.35 -13.48
CA PHE A 96 12.32 -12.13 -13.44
C PHE A 96 11.79 -11.06 -14.40
N LEU A 97 11.53 -11.43 -15.66
CA LEU A 97 11.01 -10.50 -16.67
C LEU A 97 9.62 -9.96 -16.30
N THR A 98 8.73 -10.81 -15.76
CA THR A 98 7.38 -10.36 -15.35
C THR A 98 7.43 -9.43 -14.15
N LEU A 99 8.26 -9.69 -13.13
CA LEU A 99 8.41 -8.80 -11.99
C LEU A 99 9.02 -7.45 -12.38
N LEU A 100 10.03 -7.44 -13.25
CA LEU A 100 10.53 -6.19 -13.83
C LEU A 100 9.47 -5.49 -14.67
N GLY A 101 8.65 -6.24 -15.39
CA GLY A 101 7.53 -5.73 -16.16
C GLY A 101 6.48 -5.04 -15.28
N VAL A 102 6.16 -5.59 -14.10
CA VAL A 102 5.23 -4.94 -13.15
C VAL A 102 5.72 -3.55 -12.75
N VAL A 103 6.94 -3.44 -12.24
CA VAL A 103 7.52 -2.15 -11.85
C VAL A 103 7.73 -1.25 -13.07
N GLY A 104 8.21 -1.81 -14.19
CA GLY A 104 8.47 -1.07 -15.42
C GLY A 104 7.20 -0.44 -16.03
N THR A 105 6.09 -1.17 -16.06
CA THR A 105 4.83 -0.64 -16.59
C THR A 105 4.21 0.43 -15.71
N GLU A 106 4.34 0.32 -14.37
CA GLU A 106 3.90 1.38 -13.45
C GLU A 106 4.78 2.63 -13.61
N PHE A 107 6.09 2.46 -13.75
CA PHE A 107 6.99 3.59 -14.00
C PHE A 107 6.73 4.26 -15.35
N LEU A 108 6.49 3.47 -16.41
CA LEU A 108 6.11 3.99 -17.73
C LEU A 108 4.79 4.79 -17.66
N ASP A 109 3.84 4.38 -16.84
CA ASP A 109 2.57 5.09 -16.67
C ASP A 109 2.81 6.49 -16.08
N ILE A 110 3.68 6.61 -15.08
CA ILE A 110 4.08 7.90 -14.52
C ILE A 110 4.76 8.75 -15.59
N LEU A 111 5.70 8.20 -16.36
CA LEU A 111 6.41 8.93 -17.42
C LEU A 111 5.46 9.39 -18.53
N VAL A 112 4.57 8.51 -19.00
CA VAL A 112 3.59 8.86 -20.04
C VAL A 112 2.69 9.99 -19.56
N ASN A 113 2.16 9.91 -18.34
CA ASN A 113 1.35 10.98 -17.79
C ASN A 113 2.14 12.28 -17.59
N PHE A 114 3.41 12.18 -17.21
CA PHE A 114 4.28 13.34 -17.01
C PHE A 114 4.58 14.08 -18.34
N PHE A 115 4.97 13.34 -19.39
CA PHE A 115 5.40 13.96 -20.65
C PHE A 115 4.24 14.32 -21.59
N PHE A 116 3.17 13.54 -21.61
CA PHE A 116 2.09 13.73 -22.58
C PHE A 116 0.90 14.49 -22.01
N GLN A 117 0.93 14.87 -20.71
CA GLN A 117 -0.10 15.66 -20.04
C GLN A 117 -1.51 15.22 -20.47
N SER A 118 -1.70 13.91 -20.64
CA SER A 118 -2.97 13.39 -21.10
C SER A 118 -4.05 13.97 -20.18
N SER A 119 -4.96 14.76 -20.76
CA SER A 119 -6.15 15.22 -20.04
C SER A 119 -6.79 13.97 -19.43
N ALA A 120 -7.43 14.12 -18.27
CA ALA A 120 -8.08 13.00 -17.57
C ALA A 120 -9.02 12.16 -18.46
N TYR A 121 -9.31 12.64 -19.65
CA TYR A 121 -10.22 12.08 -20.65
C TYR A 121 -9.53 11.49 -21.89
N ASP A 122 -8.20 11.64 -22.05
CA ASP A 122 -7.51 11.09 -23.23
C ASP A 122 -7.06 9.64 -22.97
N LEU A 123 -8.06 8.77 -22.87
CA LEU A 123 -7.92 7.33 -22.62
C LEU A 123 -7.23 6.56 -23.76
N GLY A 124 -7.05 7.19 -24.93
CA GLY A 124 -6.52 6.53 -26.12
C GLY A 124 -5.09 6.01 -25.95
N ASN A 125 -4.17 6.82 -25.42
CA ASN A 125 -2.77 6.41 -25.19
C ASN A 125 -2.61 5.53 -23.95
N SER A 126 -3.49 5.69 -22.94
CA SER A 126 -3.51 4.85 -21.74
C SER A 126 -4.02 3.42 -22.03
N SER A 127 -4.81 3.23 -23.08
CA SER A 127 -5.39 1.93 -23.42
C SER A 127 -4.34 0.87 -23.76
N LEU A 128 -3.30 1.22 -24.49
CA LEU A 128 -2.20 0.31 -24.84
C LEU A 128 -1.36 -0.03 -23.61
N LEU A 129 -1.13 0.93 -22.73
CA LEU A 129 -0.38 0.73 -21.49
C LEU A 129 -1.15 -0.16 -20.51
N ILE A 130 -2.47 0.02 -20.40
CA ILE A 130 -3.34 -0.86 -19.60
C ILE A 130 -3.30 -2.29 -20.15
N LEU A 131 -3.35 -2.48 -21.45
CA LEU A 131 -3.19 -3.80 -22.07
C LEU A 131 -1.84 -4.44 -21.75
N LEU A 132 -0.75 -3.64 -21.82
CA LEU A 132 0.58 -4.12 -21.44
C LEU A 132 0.63 -4.54 -19.97
N LYS A 133 0.06 -3.75 -19.06
CA LYS A 133 -0.07 -4.11 -17.64
C LYS A 133 -0.86 -5.41 -17.46
N ILE A 134 -1.99 -5.56 -18.12
CA ILE A 134 -2.80 -6.78 -18.08
C ILE A 134 -1.97 -7.99 -18.53
N LEU A 135 -1.24 -7.90 -19.62
CA LEU A 135 -0.40 -9.00 -20.12
C LEU A 135 0.69 -9.38 -19.11
N VAL A 136 1.35 -8.40 -18.53
CA VAL A 136 2.42 -8.63 -17.53
C VAL A 136 1.85 -9.28 -16.27
N VAL A 137 0.74 -8.75 -15.73
CA VAL A 137 0.13 -9.26 -14.50
C VAL A 137 -0.54 -10.62 -14.73
N PHE A 138 -1.11 -10.85 -15.91
CA PHE A 138 -1.62 -12.16 -16.31
C PHE A 138 -0.49 -13.20 -16.41
N GLY A 139 0.67 -12.80 -16.94
CA GLY A 139 1.88 -13.63 -16.91
C GLY A 139 2.31 -13.97 -15.48
N LEU A 140 2.31 -12.98 -14.58
CA LEU A 140 2.63 -13.20 -13.16
C LEU A 140 1.61 -14.12 -12.47
N PHE A 141 0.32 -13.97 -12.76
CA PHE A 141 -0.74 -14.87 -12.27
C PHE A 141 -0.51 -16.30 -12.75
N GLY A 142 -0.22 -16.52 -14.03
CA GLY A 142 0.09 -17.84 -14.58
C GLY A 142 1.30 -18.48 -13.91
N LEU A 143 2.39 -17.71 -13.71
CA LEU A 143 3.59 -18.18 -13.03
C LEU A 143 3.35 -18.47 -11.56
N ALA A 144 2.57 -17.65 -10.85
CA ALA A 144 2.18 -17.90 -9.47
C ALA A 144 1.39 -19.21 -9.35
N SER A 145 0.43 -19.42 -10.26
CA SER A 145 -0.38 -20.65 -10.32
C SER A 145 0.48 -21.89 -10.59
N LEU A 146 1.38 -21.83 -11.58
CA LEU A 146 2.29 -22.95 -11.89
C LEU A 146 3.21 -23.26 -10.71
N ASN A 147 3.73 -22.26 -10.02
CA ASN A 147 4.59 -22.49 -8.87
C ASN A 147 3.82 -23.07 -7.67
N LEU A 148 2.57 -22.66 -7.45
CA LEU A 148 1.70 -23.25 -6.43
C LEU A 148 1.35 -24.72 -6.73
N LEU A 149 1.06 -25.05 -7.98
CA LEU A 149 0.81 -26.45 -8.39
C LEU A 149 2.06 -27.32 -8.23
N ALA A 150 3.22 -26.75 -8.44
CA ALA A 150 4.50 -27.44 -8.36
C ALA A 150 5.13 -27.47 -6.95
N LYS A 151 4.44 -26.98 -5.91
CA LYS A 151 4.93 -26.95 -4.52
C LYS A 151 5.28 -28.35 -4.01
N LYS A 152 6.26 -28.43 -3.10
CA LYS A 152 6.63 -29.70 -2.44
C LYS A 152 5.85 -29.97 -1.16
N GLU A 153 5.46 -28.91 -0.45
CA GLU A 153 4.75 -29.02 0.82
C GLU A 153 3.25 -29.31 0.61
N ALA A 154 2.68 -30.15 1.47
CA ALA A 154 1.25 -30.49 1.41
C ALA A 154 0.34 -29.30 1.71
N SER A 155 0.76 -28.41 2.63
CA SER A 155 0.02 -27.22 3.01
C SER A 155 0.61 -25.95 2.34
N ILE A 156 -0.25 -25.01 1.97
CA ILE A 156 0.20 -23.70 1.49
C ILE A 156 0.44 -22.83 2.72
N PHE A 157 1.61 -22.20 2.80
CA PHE A 157 1.89 -21.22 3.83
C PHE A 157 1.01 -19.96 3.64
N SER A 158 0.51 -19.39 4.75
CA SER A 158 -0.45 -18.27 4.69
C SER A 158 0.06 -17.07 3.86
N SER A 159 1.36 -16.73 3.96
CA SER A 159 1.95 -15.65 3.17
C SER A 159 1.83 -15.87 1.67
N ALA A 160 2.02 -17.10 1.18
CA ALA A 160 1.87 -17.41 -0.25
C ALA A 160 0.41 -17.26 -0.72
N GLN A 161 -0.55 -17.62 0.14
CA GLN A 161 -1.98 -17.43 -0.17
C GLN A 161 -2.33 -15.95 -0.34
N PHE A 162 -1.85 -15.09 0.57
CA PHE A 162 -2.08 -13.65 0.49
C PHE A 162 -1.40 -13.02 -0.75
N ILE A 163 -0.15 -13.42 -1.07
CA ILE A 163 0.52 -12.93 -2.29
C ILE A 163 -0.28 -13.33 -3.54
N TYR A 164 -0.72 -14.59 -3.61
CA TYR A 164 -1.52 -15.07 -4.73
C TYR A 164 -2.84 -14.31 -4.85
N GLY A 165 -3.54 -14.10 -3.73
CA GLY A 165 -4.75 -13.30 -3.68
C GLY A 165 -4.54 -11.87 -4.16
N SER A 166 -3.43 -11.23 -3.75
CA SER A 166 -3.09 -9.89 -4.23
C SER A 166 -2.87 -9.84 -5.75
N VAL A 167 -2.16 -10.81 -6.34
CA VAL A 167 -1.95 -10.90 -7.79
C VAL A 167 -3.29 -11.05 -8.53
N VAL A 168 -4.20 -11.89 -8.00
CA VAL A 168 -5.54 -12.08 -8.58
C VAL A 168 -6.32 -10.76 -8.58
N PHE A 169 -6.37 -10.06 -7.44
CA PHE A 169 -7.13 -8.82 -7.33
C PHE A 169 -6.48 -7.65 -8.09
N TYR A 170 -5.15 -7.65 -8.21
CA TYR A 170 -4.47 -6.71 -9.10
C TYR A 170 -4.89 -6.95 -10.56
N LEU A 171 -4.93 -8.18 -10.99
CA LEU A 171 -5.40 -8.53 -12.34
C LEU A 171 -6.87 -8.12 -12.56
N ILE A 172 -7.75 -8.43 -11.61
CA ILE A 172 -9.16 -8.03 -11.64
C ILE A 172 -9.30 -6.51 -11.76
N SER A 173 -8.54 -5.74 -10.97
CA SER A 173 -8.58 -4.28 -10.98
C SER A 173 -8.21 -3.69 -12.35
N LEU A 174 -7.21 -4.27 -13.03
CA LEU A 174 -6.83 -3.86 -14.38
C LEU A 174 -7.91 -4.19 -15.43
N PHE A 175 -8.60 -5.31 -15.28
CA PHE A 175 -9.75 -5.62 -16.14
C PHE A 175 -10.92 -4.68 -15.91
N ILE A 176 -11.17 -4.25 -14.67
CA ILE A 176 -12.21 -3.27 -14.35
C ILE A 176 -11.90 -1.93 -15.06
N VAL A 177 -10.67 -1.43 -14.95
CA VAL A 177 -10.25 -0.21 -15.64
C VAL A 177 -10.38 -0.36 -17.16
N ARG A 178 -10.06 -1.54 -17.70
CA ARG A 178 -10.21 -1.79 -19.15
C ARG A 178 -11.66 -1.88 -19.58
N ALA A 179 -12.55 -2.43 -18.75
CA ALA A 179 -13.97 -2.55 -19.02
C ALA A 179 -14.68 -1.18 -19.09
N GLU A 180 -14.20 -0.18 -18.33
CA GLU A 180 -14.67 1.20 -18.41
C GLU A 180 -14.71 1.72 -19.85
N LEU A 181 -13.67 1.42 -20.62
CA LEU A 181 -13.52 1.90 -21.99
C LEU A 181 -14.61 1.38 -22.96
N ASN A 182 -15.32 0.30 -22.58
CA ASN A 182 -16.21 -0.39 -23.52
C ASN A 182 -17.62 -0.71 -22.98
N ILE A 183 -17.82 -0.77 -21.67
CA ILE A 183 -19.05 -1.35 -21.08
C ILE A 183 -19.73 -0.41 -20.08
N PHE A 184 -18.96 0.33 -19.28
CA PHE A 184 -19.52 1.17 -18.23
C PHE A 184 -19.43 2.65 -18.63
N SER A 185 -20.57 3.33 -18.63
CA SER A 185 -20.65 4.78 -18.86
C SER A 185 -20.39 5.58 -17.57
N ASP A 186 -20.33 4.92 -16.41
CA ASP A 186 -20.17 5.57 -15.11
C ASP A 186 -18.73 5.41 -14.57
N ILE A 187 -17.95 6.47 -14.79
CA ILE A 187 -16.55 6.57 -14.35
C ILE A 187 -16.41 6.44 -12.82
N PHE A 188 -17.42 6.89 -12.05
CA PHE A 188 -17.39 6.82 -10.60
C PHE A 188 -17.48 5.37 -10.11
N LEU A 189 -18.36 4.56 -10.70
CA LEU A 189 -18.51 3.16 -10.35
C LEU A 189 -17.21 2.40 -10.60
N VAL A 190 -16.57 2.64 -11.74
CA VAL A 190 -15.30 1.98 -12.11
C VAL A 190 -14.19 2.38 -11.15
N ASN A 191 -14.07 3.67 -10.82
CA ASN A 191 -13.08 4.13 -9.84
C ASN A 191 -13.30 3.53 -8.46
N SER A 192 -14.55 3.35 -8.05
CA SER A 192 -14.88 2.71 -6.78
C SER A 192 -14.49 1.24 -6.77
N LEU A 193 -14.83 0.49 -7.81
CA LEU A 193 -14.44 -0.91 -7.95
C LEU A 193 -12.92 -1.09 -8.03
N TYR A 194 -12.23 -0.20 -8.75
CA TYR A 194 -10.78 -0.17 -8.80
C TYR A 194 -10.18 0.08 -7.42
N THR A 195 -10.66 1.09 -6.69
CA THR A 195 -10.21 1.39 -5.34
C THR A 195 -10.44 0.21 -4.41
N ALA A 196 -11.62 -0.40 -4.43
CA ALA A 196 -11.93 -1.55 -3.61
C ALA A 196 -11.03 -2.76 -3.91
N THR A 197 -10.84 -3.08 -5.18
CA THR A 197 -10.08 -4.28 -5.58
C THR A 197 -8.57 -4.07 -5.51
N HIS A 198 -8.05 -2.96 -5.99
CA HIS A 198 -6.62 -2.68 -6.03
C HIS A 198 -6.10 -2.16 -4.69
N ILE A 199 -6.67 -1.05 -4.19
CA ILE A 199 -6.13 -0.38 -3.01
C ILE A 199 -6.51 -1.16 -1.76
N TYR A 200 -7.78 -1.51 -1.55
CA TYR A 200 -8.16 -2.16 -0.30
C TYR A 200 -7.74 -3.64 -0.26
N VAL A 201 -8.04 -4.43 -1.30
CA VAL A 201 -7.67 -5.85 -1.28
C VAL A 201 -6.21 -6.07 -1.67
N GLY A 202 -5.76 -5.49 -2.79
CA GLY A 202 -4.41 -5.70 -3.31
C GLY A 202 -3.34 -5.32 -2.29
N ILE A 203 -3.42 -4.10 -1.76
CA ILE A 203 -2.46 -3.57 -0.76
C ILE A 203 -2.57 -4.33 0.56
N ALA A 204 -3.80 -4.52 1.09
CA ALA A 204 -3.98 -5.23 2.36
C ALA A 204 -3.45 -6.67 2.28
N PHE A 205 -3.55 -7.33 1.13
CA PHE A 205 -3.07 -8.70 0.99
C PHE A 205 -1.55 -8.80 0.96
N ILE A 206 -0.83 -7.89 0.27
CA ILE A 206 0.63 -7.85 0.36
C ILE A 206 1.08 -7.49 1.76
N TYR A 207 0.42 -6.53 2.40
CA TYR A 207 0.65 -6.21 3.80
C TYR A 207 0.52 -7.45 4.70
N LEU A 208 -0.62 -8.15 4.63
CA LEU A 208 -0.86 -9.35 5.43
C LEU A 208 0.12 -10.50 5.11
N ALA A 209 0.52 -10.64 3.84
CA ALA A 209 1.54 -11.61 3.45
C ALA A 209 2.87 -11.39 4.18
N ILE A 210 3.33 -10.13 4.19
CA ILE A 210 4.58 -9.75 4.84
C ILE A 210 4.46 -9.92 6.36
N VAL A 211 3.35 -9.47 6.97
CA VAL A 211 3.13 -9.63 8.41
C VAL A 211 3.14 -11.10 8.82
N HIS A 212 2.40 -11.98 8.11
CA HIS A 212 2.36 -13.41 8.41
C HIS A 212 3.74 -14.09 8.28
N PHE A 213 4.58 -13.58 7.39
CA PHE A 213 5.96 -14.04 7.28
C PHE A 213 6.82 -13.53 8.44
N LEU A 214 6.80 -12.21 8.71
CA LEU A 214 7.65 -11.60 9.73
C LEU A 214 7.27 -12.00 11.16
N MET A 215 6.02 -12.31 11.45
CA MET A 215 5.62 -12.78 12.79
C MET A 215 6.01 -14.23 13.06
N THR A 216 6.39 -15.02 12.05
CA THR A 216 6.72 -16.44 12.22
C THR A 216 8.20 -16.74 12.03
N ARG A 217 8.79 -16.33 10.92
CA ARG A 217 10.15 -16.73 10.52
C ARG A 217 11.29 -16.08 11.32
N PRO A 218 11.29 -14.74 11.59
CA PRO A 218 12.33 -14.13 12.40
C PRO A 218 12.39 -14.69 13.83
N LEU A 219 11.22 -14.99 14.39
CA LEU A 219 11.06 -15.46 15.75
C LEU A 219 11.13 -17.00 15.88
N GLU A 220 11.30 -17.72 14.79
CA GLU A 220 11.14 -19.18 14.76
C GLU A 220 9.84 -19.65 15.45
N ALA A 221 8.82 -18.80 15.38
CA ALA A 221 7.55 -19.01 16.01
C ALA A 221 6.60 -19.79 15.10
N VAL A 222 5.89 -20.72 15.67
CA VAL A 222 4.78 -21.39 14.98
C VAL A 222 3.56 -20.50 15.05
N LEU A 223 2.87 -20.33 13.92
CA LEU A 223 1.62 -19.58 13.86
C LEU A 223 0.64 -20.11 14.91
N PHE A 224 0.13 -19.22 15.77
CA PHE A 224 -0.75 -19.60 16.89
C PHE A 224 -1.94 -20.45 16.42
N ASN A 225 -2.65 -19.99 15.38
CA ASN A 225 -3.78 -20.75 14.85
C ASN A 225 -3.95 -20.57 13.34
N LYS A 226 -3.86 -21.67 12.60
CA LYS A 226 -4.07 -21.69 11.13
C LYS A 226 -5.50 -21.35 10.73
N THR A 227 -6.49 -21.70 11.57
CA THR A 227 -7.90 -21.37 11.30
C THR A 227 -8.14 -19.87 11.37
N LEU A 228 -7.52 -19.16 12.34
CA LEU A 228 -7.61 -17.70 12.40
C LEU A 228 -6.97 -17.03 11.17
N ALA A 229 -5.84 -17.54 10.68
CA ALA A 229 -5.23 -17.06 9.45
C ALA A 229 -6.15 -17.29 8.23
N SER A 230 -6.85 -18.43 8.19
CA SER A 230 -7.82 -18.72 7.13
C SER A 230 -9.05 -17.79 7.22
N ILE A 231 -9.56 -17.51 8.42
CA ILE A 231 -10.65 -16.55 8.63
C ILE A 231 -10.22 -15.15 8.18
N THR A 232 -8.99 -14.74 8.51
CA THR A 232 -8.42 -13.47 8.05
C THR A 232 -8.39 -13.41 6.52
N PHE A 233 -7.88 -14.46 5.88
CA PHE A 233 -7.76 -14.50 4.42
C PHE A 233 -9.14 -14.44 3.74
N TRP A 234 -10.02 -15.39 4.05
CA TRP A 234 -11.34 -15.47 3.40
C TRP A 234 -12.24 -14.29 3.78
N GLY A 235 -12.17 -13.84 5.04
CA GLY A 235 -12.92 -12.69 5.51
C GLY A 235 -12.57 -11.42 4.74
N PHE A 236 -11.30 -11.05 4.64
CA PHE A 236 -10.91 -9.87 3.86
C PHE A 236 -11.16 -10.07 2.37
N LEU A 237 -10.95 -11.27 1.82
CA LEU A 237 -11.17 -11.57 0.40
C LEU A 237 -12.62 -11.36 -0.02
N PHE A 238 -13.57 -11.77 0.80
CA PHE A 238 -15.00 -11.65 0.46
C PHE A 238 -15.60 -10.32 0.87
N LEU A 239 -15.11 -9.68 1.92
CA LEU A 239 -15.72 -8.45 2.44
C LEU A 239 -15.19 -7.19 1.77
N LEU A 240 -13.86 -7.02 1.68
CA LEU A 240 -13.23 -5.78 1.22
C LEU A 240 -13.69 -5.30 -0.17
N PRO A 241 -13.85 -6.17 -1.20
CA PRO A 241 -14.21 -5.71 -2.54
C PRO A 241 -15.55 -4.98 -2.60
N TRP A 242 -16.45 -5.29 -1.66
CA TRP A 242 -17.83 -4.74 -1.64
C TRP A 242 -17.97 -3.50 -0.77
N THR A 243 -17.01 -3.19 0.07
CA THR A 243 -17.14 -2.14 1.10
C THR A 243 -17.19 -0.72 0.53
N ASN A 244 -16.79 -0.52 -0.72
CA ASN A 244 -16.70 0.82 -1.30
C ASN A 244 -18.03 1.33 -1.87
N PHE A 245 -19.00 0.45 -2.14
CA PHE A 245 -20.31 0.85 -2.66
C PHE A 245 -21.13 1.72 -1.70
N LYS A 246 -20.84 1.70 -0.40
CA LYS A 246 -21.47 2.57 0.59
C LYS A 246 -21.29 4.07 0.30
N TYR A 247 -20.21 4.44 -0.38
CA TYR A 247 -19.94 5.84 -0.72
C TYR A 247 -20.80 6.38 -1.86
N TYR A 248 -21.62 5.52 -2.45
CA TYR A 248 -22.62 5.88 -3.46
C TYR A 248 -24.03 6.02 -2.86
N TYR A 249 -24.16 6.11 -1.55
CA TYR A 249 -25.42 6.26 -0.85
C TYR A 249 -26.23 7.44 -1.42
N GLY A 250 -27.46 7.16 -1.87
CA GLY A 250 -28.31 8.12 -2.55
C GLY A 250 -27.96 8.40 -4.02
N SER A 251 -27.08 7.58 -4.65
CA SER A 251 -26.75 7.67 -6.06
C SER A 251 -27.72 6.88 -6.97
N ILE A 252 -27.31 6.66 -8.22
CA ILE A 252 -28.05 5.86 -9.20
C ILE A 252 -27.99 4.34 -8.93
N LEU A 253 -27.16 3.91 -7.96
CA LEU A 253 -27.09 2.49 -7.62
C LEU A 253 -28.35 2.05 -6.87
N PRO A 254 -28.77 0.78 -7.02
CA PRO A 254 -29.85 0.24 -6.25
C PRO A 254 -29.52 0.24 -4.74
N ASN A 255 -30.43 0.75 -3.91
CA ASN A 255 -30.24 0.89 -2.46
C ASN A 255 -29.81 -0.41 -1.75
N TRP A 256 -30.19 -1.58 -2.28
CA TRP A 256 -29.79 -2.86 -1.69
C TRP A 256 -28.27 -3.12 -1.79
N ILE A 257 -27.59 -2.64 -2.86
CA ILE A 257 -26.12 -2.75 -3.00
C ILE A 257 -25.43 -1.88 -1.95
N GLU A 258 -25.92 -0.66 -1.77
CA GLU A 258 -25.41 0.29 -0.79
C GLU A 258 -25.57 -0.26 0.62
N ASN A 259 -26.75 -0.74 0.97
CA ASN A 259 -27.04 -1.34 2.27
C ASN A 259 -26.18 -2.59 2.54
N ILE A 260 -26.03 -3.49 1.58
CA ILE A 260 -25.13 -4.63 1.72
C ILE A 260 -23.71 -4.16 1.98
N SER A 261 -23.21 -3.15 1.26
CA SER A 261 -21.88 -2.60 1.46
C SER A 261 -21.65 -2.05 2.86
N ILE A 262 -22.66 -1.42 3.45
CA ILE A 262 -22.63 -0.94 4.85
C ILE A 262 -22.44 -2.13 5.80
N TYR A 263 -23.28 -3.17 5.70
CA TYR A 263 -23.19 -4.35 6.57
C TYR A 263 -21.87 -5.11 6.38
N LEU A 264 -21.40 -5.24 5.15
CA LEU A 264 -20.12 -5.90 4.87
C LEU A 264 -18.92 -5.10 5.42
N SER A 265 -19.01 -3.75 5.41
CA SER A 265 -18.00 -2.91 6.05
C SER A 265 -17.93 -3.15 7.56
N MET A 266 -19.08 -3.22 8.24
CA MET A 266 -19.14 -3.53 9.67
C MET A 266 -18.62 -4.94 9.98
N SER A 267 -18.87 -5.90 9.08
CA SER A 267 -18.43 -7.30 9.22
C SER A 267 -16.91 -7.46 9.15
N LEU A 268 -16.15 -6.44 8.72
CA LEU A 268 -14.67 -6.45 8.74
C LEU A 268 -14.09 -6.64 10.16
N VAL A 269 -14.90 -6.44 11.21
CA VAL A 269 -14.50 -6.74 12.60
C VAL A 269 -14.04 -8.19 12.76
N VAL A 270 -14.68 -9.13 12.07
CA VAL A 270 -14.39 -10.57 12.21
C VAL A 270 -12.96 -10.92 11.70
N PRO A 271 -12.60 -10.64 10.45
CA PRO A 271 -11.24 -10.91 9.99
C PRO A 271 -10.18 -10.03 10.67
N LEU A 272 -10.51 -8.81 11.09
CA LEU A 272 -9.61 -7.95 11.84
C LEU A 272 -9.28 -8.55 13.22
N LEU A 273 -10.26 -8.96 13.99
CA LEU A 273 -10.04 -9.61 15.29
C LEU A 273 -9.29 -10.93 15.14
N ALA A 274 -9.64 -11.75 14.14
CA ALA A 274 -8.93 -12.99 13.85
C ALA A 274 -7.44 -12.73 13.57
N PHE A 275 -7.13 -11.68 12.79
CA PHE A 275 -5.76 -11.25 12.50
C PHE A 275 -5.03 -10.78 13.76
N ILE A 276 -5.62 -9.83 14.52
CA ILE A 276 -4.97 -9.24 15.69
C ILE A 276 -4.71 -10.31 16.78
N VAL A 277 -5.69 -11.18 17.06
CA VAL A 277 -5.51 -12.25 18.05
C VAL A 277 -4.39 -13.22 17.62
N ASN A 278 -4.39 -13.61 16.34
CA ASN A 278 -3.38 -14.49 15.80
C ASN A 278 -1.97 -13.86 15.88
N TYR A 279 -1.87 -12.56 15.54
CA TYR A 279 -0.63 -11.79 15.62
C TYR A 279 -0.09 -11.71 17.05
N ILE A 280 -0.90 -11.22 18.00
CA ILE A 280 -0.49 -11.04 19.39
C ILE A 280 -0.07 -12.38 20.01
N LYS A 281 -0.87 -13.43 19.83
CA LYS A 281 -0.58 -14.74 20.40
C LYS A 281 0.63 -15.42 19.76
N THR A 282 0.90 -15.18 18.49
CA THR A 282 2.11 -15.69 17.82
C THR A 282 3.36 -15.02 18.39
N ILE A 283 3.36 -13.69 18.55
CA ILE A 283 4.50 -12.95 19.09
C ILE A 283 4.73 -13.26 20.57
N GLN A 284 3.65 -13.31 21.38
CA GLN A 284 3.76 -13.65 22.81
C GLN A 284 4.26 -15.07 23.10
N SER A 285 4.28 -15.96 22.12
CA SER A 285 4.74 -17.33 22.30
C SER A 285 6.27 -17.45 22.45
N LYS A 286 7.03 -16.40 22.19
CA LYS A 286 8.50 -16.36 22.26
C LYS A 286 8.96 -15.18 23.10
N GLU A 287 10.06 -15.37 23.83
CA GLU A 287 10.84 -14.25 24.37
C GLU A 287 11.51 -13.56 23.17
N VAL A 288 11.00 -12.40 22.82
CA VAL A 288 11.52 -11.62 21.70
C VAL A 288 12.70 -10.82 22.22
N ASP A 289 13.91 -11.20 21.84
CA ASP A 289 15.02 -10.25 21.87
C ASP A 289 14.61 -9.05 21.01
N GLU A 290 14.81 -7.83 21.53
CA GLU A 290 14.32 -6.57 20.92
C GLU A 290 14.91 -6.34 19.51
N GLU A 291 14.50 -7.16 18.53
CA GLU A 291 14.81 -6.86 17.14
C GLU A 291 14.05 -5.59 16.73
N ARG A 292 14.78 -4.52 16.46
CA ARG A 292 14.23 -3.22 16.06
C ARG A 292 13.38 -3.29 14.77
N SER A 293 13.58 -4.29 13.92
CA SER A 293 12.72 -4.54 12.77
C SER A 293 11.28 -4.83 13.19
N LEU A 294 11.07 -5.45 14.36
CA LEU A 294 9.75 -5.75 14.93
C LEU A 294 9.03 -4.50 15.44
N ASP A 295 9.75 -3.45 15.82
CA ASP A 295 9.15 -2.18 16.25
C ASP A 295 8.35 -1.51 15.12
N LEU A 296 8.88 -1.47 13.89
CA LEU A 296 8.14 -1.00 12.71
C LEU A 296 6.99 -1.93 12.34
N LEU A 297 7.20 -3.25 12.48
CA LEU A 297 6.15 -4.23 12.26
C LEU A 297 4.97 -4.01 13.22
N ASN A 298 5.25 -3.90 14.53
CA ASN A 298 4.22 -3.65 15.55
C ASN A 298 3.43 -2.37 15.26
N PHE A 299 4.14 -1.28 14.94
CA PHE A 299 3.49 -0.02 14.61
C PHE A 299 2.65 -0.13 13.33
N SER A 300 3.11 -0.86 12.31
CA SER A 300 2.33 -1.08 11.08
C SER A 300 1.03 -1.85 11.35
N VAL A 301 1.05 -2.81 12.30
CA VAL A 301 -0.15 -3.56 12.70
C VAL A 301 -1.15 -2.67 13.42
N ILE A 302 -0.67 -1.77 14.28
CA ILE A 302 -1.53 -0.77 14.93
C ILE A 302 -2.17 0.16 13.88
N LEU A 303 -1.37 0.68 12.94
CA LEU A 303 -1.86 1.56 11.88
C LEU A 303 -2.90 0.87 10.98
N PHE A 304 -2.65 -0.38 10.58
CA PHE A 304 -3.59 -1.20 9.82
C PHE A 304 -4.90 -1.44 10.59
N GLY A 305 -4.80 -1.74 11.90
CA GLY A 305 -5.94 -1.93 12.76
C GLY A 305 -6.81 -0.67 12.86
N ILE A 306 -6.19 0.49 13.14
CA ILE A 306 -6.89 1.79 13.20
C ILE A 306 -7.55 2.10 11.86
N THR A 307 -6.84 1.90 10.75
CA THR A 307 -7.38 2.13 9.40
C THR A 307 -8.58 1.25 9.11
N THR A 308 -8.53 -0.03 9.47
CA THR A 308 -9.66 -0.95 9.29
C THR A 308 -10.85 -0.57 10.17
N VAL A 309 -10.61 -0.10 11.40
CA VAL A 309 -11.67 0.45 12.26
C VAL A 309 -12.30 1.70 11.64
N PHE A 310 -11.50 2.61 11.07
CA PHE A 310 -12.04 3.78 10.36
C PHE A 310 -12.86 3.36 9.13
N HIS A 311 -12.41 2.31 8.43
CA HIS A 311 -13.16 1.75 7.31
C HIS A 311 -14.53 1.20 7.76
N MET A 312 -14.60 0.57 8.93
CA MET A 312 -15.85 0.11 9.54
C MET A 312 -16.75 1.29 9.96
N ILE A 313 -16.17 2.27 10.67
CA ILE A 313 -16.93 3.44 11.17
C ILE A 313 -17.53 4.24 10.00
N SER A 314 -16.81 4.37 8.89
CA SER A 314 -17.35 5.02 7.69
C SER A 314 -18.53 4.28 7.04
N GLY A 315 -18.86 3.06 7.51
CA GLY A 315 -20.05 2.31 7.11
C GLY A 315 -21.31 2.61 7.93
N PHE A 316 -21.23 3.40 8.99
CA PHE A 316 -22.43 3.77 9.72
C PHE A 316 -23.28 4.76 8.92
N GLU A 317 -24.53 4.43 8.66
CA GLU A 317 -25.46 5.21 7.83
C GLU A 317 -25.55 6.68 8.28
N ASN A 318 -25.61 6.93 9.59
CA ASN A 318 -25.66 8.28 10.16
C ASN A 318 -24.38 9.11 9.93
N LEU A 319 -23.26 8.46 9.69
CA LEU A 319 -21.95 9.10 9.44
C LEU A 319 -21.61 9.24 7.95
N LEU A 320 -22.29 8.48 7.08
CA LEU A 320 -22.06 8.52 5.64
C LEU A 320 -22.16 9.93 5.03
N PRO A 321 -23.15 10.77 5.39
CA PRO A 321 -23.22 12.13 4.85
C PRO A 321 -22.02 13.01 5.23
N ILE A 322 -21.35 12.67 6.34
CA ILE A 322 -20.15 13.40 6.82
C ILE A 322 -18.87 12.77 6.30
N LEU A 323 -18.76 11.44 6.29
CA LEU A 323 -17.51 10.74 6.00
C LEU A 323 -17.42 10.23 4.56
N GLY A 324 -18.55 9.90 3.94
CA GLY A 324 -18.59 9.23 2.63
C GLY A 324 -18.26 10.13 1.44
N ILE A 325 -18.53 11.45 1.56
CA ILE A 325 -18.40 12.42 0.44
C ILE A 325 -17.09 13.23 0.57
N THR A 326 -16.24 12.91 1.53
CA THR A 326 -15.11 13.76 1.93
C THR A 326 -13.77 13.06 1.75
N ASN A 327 -12.69 13.81 2.03
CA ASN A 327 -11.33 13.28 2.08
C ASN A 327 -11.12 12.15 3.11
N PHE A 328 -12.13 11.78 3.89
CA PHE A 328 -12.06 10.64 4.80
C PHE A 328 -11.85 9.31 4.07
N VAL A 329 -12.33 9.18 2.84
CA VAL A 329 -12.05 8.02 1.97
C VAL A 329 -10.55 7.89 1.71
N ASN A 330 -9.85 9.01 1.53
CA ASN A 330 -8.41 9.04 1.37
C ASN A 330 -7.66 8.59 2.64
N VAL A 331 -8.22 8.86 3.83
CA VAL A 331 -7.64 8.36 5.11
C VAL A 331 -7.50 6.84 5.09
N ILE A 332 -8.53 6.14 4.61
CA ILE A 332 -8.53 4.68 4.53
C ILE A 332 -7.49 4.19 3.52
N SER A 333 -7.46 4.78 2.33
CA SER A 333 -6.51 4.40 1.28
C SER A 333 -5.05 4.63 1.70
N TYR A 334 -4.74 5.82 2.22
CA TYR A 334 -3.39 6.15 2.69
C TYR A 334 -3.03 5.44 3.99
N GLY A 335 -4.00 5.06 4.83
CA GLY A 335 -3.77 4.25 6.02
C GLY A 335 -3.33 2.82 5.68
N TYR A 336 -3.99 2.15 4.74
CA TYR A 336 -3.54 0.86 4.23
C TYR A 336 -2.19 0.97 3.53
N PHE A 337 -1.98 2.01 2.73
CA PHE A 337 -0.72 2.28 2.05
C PHE A 337 0.43 2.51 3.05
N GLY A 338 0.24 3.35 4.07
CA GLY A 338 1.23 3.59 5.12
C GLY A 338 1.61 2.32 5.87
N SER A 339 0.62 1.47 6.15
CA SER A 339 0.86 0.16 6.77
C SER A 339 1.72 -0.74 5.88
N LEU A 340 1.43 -0.78 4.56
CA LEU A 340 2.23 -1.51 3.57
C LEU A 340 3.68 -0.99 3.51
N VAL A 341 3.88 0.32 3.46
CA VAL A 341 5.22 0.92 3.40
C VAL A 341 6.04 0.53 4.64
N LEU A 342 5.47 0.71 5.83
CA LEU A 342 6.15 0.41 7.08
C LEU A 342 6.54 -1.07 7.20
N VAL A 343 5.64 -1.99 6.84
CA VAL A 343 5.94 -3.41 6.88
C VAL A 343 6.94 -3.83 5.80
N THR A 344 6.94 -3.18 4.63
CA THR A 344 7.92 -3.45 3.57
C THR A 344 9.32 -2.94 3.95
N ILE A 345 9.40 -1.82 4.67
CA ILE A 345 10.64 -1.33 5.26
C ILE A 345 11.14 -2.32 6.32
N SER A 346 10.27 -2.79 7.22
CA SER A 346 10.60 -3.84 8.21
C SER A 346 11.13 -5.10 7.54
N LEU A 347 10.48 -5.56 6.46
CA LEU A 347 10.95 -6.68 5.65
C LEU A 347 12.35 -6.42 5.05
N SER A 348 12.59 -5.22 4.53
CA SER A 348 13.88 -4.86 3.93
C SER A 348 15.01 -4.94 4.98
N TYR A 349 14.80 -4.44 6.20
CA TYR A 349 15.77 -4.55 7.28
C TYR A 349 16.03 -6.00 7.70
N TYR A 350 15.00 -6.83 7.74
CA TYR A 350 15.15 -8.27 7.99
C TYR A 350 15.92 -8.99 6.89
N LEU A 351 15.75 -8.56 5.63
CA LEU A 351 16.38 -9.22 4.48
C LEU A 351 17.86 -8.81 4.27
N ILE A 352 18.27 -7.62 4.70
CA ILE A 352 19.64 -7.14 4.49
C ILE A 352 20.68 -8.11 5.06
N PRO A 353 20.65 -8.54 6.33
CA PRO A 353 21.61 -9.51 6.87
C PRO A 353 21.59 -10.83 6.11
N LYS A 354 20.41 -11.35 5.81
CA LYS A 354 20.22 -12.66 5.17
C LYS A 354 20.68 -12.70 3.71
N LEU A 355 20.47 -11.60 2.98
CA LEU A 355 20.81 -11.54 1.55
C LEU A 355 22.24 -11.06 1.31
N PHE A 356 22.70 -10.08 2.09
CA PHE A 356 23.96 -9.42 1.87
C PHE A 356 25.07 -9.92 2.81
N GLY A 357 24.72 -10.69 3.86
CA GLY A 357 25.67 -11.16 4.88
C GLY A 357 26.29 -10.01 5.66
N ARG A 358 25.53 -8.95 5.89
CA ARG A 358 25.98 -7.75 6.59
C ARG A 358 24.95 -7.32 7.60
N GLU A 359 25.38 -7.10 8.84
CA GLU A 359 24.51 -6.60 9.88
C GLU A 359 24.09 -5.15 9.65
N VAL A 360 22.85 -4.88 10.01
CA VAL A 360 22.39 -3.50 10.10
C VAL A 360 22.87 -2.94 11.43
N ASN A 361 23.93 -2.13 11.39
CA ASN A 361 24.37 -1.40 12.58
C ASN A 361 23.29 -0.37 12.97
N TYR A 362 22.45 -0.71 13.93
CA TYR A 362 21.43 0.18 14.44
C TYR A 362 22.09 1.36 15.16
N SER A 363 22.15 2.49 14.50
CA SER A 363 22.70 3.74 14.97
C SER A 363 21.59 4.76 15.22
N ARG A 364 21.97 5.94 15.71
CA ARG A 364 21.02 7.07 15.86
C ARG A 364 20.29 7.42 14.56
N LEU A 365 20.88 7.13 13.40
CA LEU A 365 20.26 7.40 12.10
C LEU A 365 19.04 6.53 11.87
N GLU A 366 19.13 5.24 12.19
CA GLU A 366 18.02 4.30 12.11
C GLU A 366 16.91 4.64 13.10
N ASP A 367 17.27 5.06 14.33
CA ASP A 367 16.29 5.49 15.34
C ASP A 367 15.51 6.73 14.86
N ILE A 368 16.21 7.74 14.31
CA ILE A 368 15.57 8.94 13.75
C ILE A 368 14.69 8.56 12.56
N THR A 369 15.15 7.66 11.69
CA THR A 369 14.38 7.18 10.54
C THR A 369 13.08 6.50 10.98
N PHE A 370 13.15 5.58 11.93
CA PHE A 370 11.99 4.83 12.42
C PHE A 370 10.99 5.74 13.14
N PHE A 371 11.49 6.62 14.01
CA PHE A 371 10.65 7.61 14.67
C PHE A 371 9.99 8.56 13.67
N GLY A 372 10.76 9.08 12.69
CA GLY A 372 10.26 9.97 11.67
C GLY A 372 9.18 9.34 10.80
N LEU A 373 9.36 8.08 10.38
CA LEU A 373 8.34 7.34 9.61
C LEU A 373 7.07 7.12 10.42
N LYS A 374 7.18 6.63 11.67
CA LYS A 374 6.03 6.39 12.53
C LYS A 374 5.23 7.65 12.78
N ILE A 375 5.91 8.73 13.19
CA ILE A 375 5.24 10.00 13.53
C ILE A 375 4.59 10.61 12.28
N SER A 376 5.25 10.55 11.13
CA SER A 376 4.72 11.13 9.89
C SER A 376 3.45 10.42 9.44
N TYR A 377 3.40 9.09 9.43
CA TYR A 377 2.18 8.35 9.06
C TYR A 377 1.06 8.55 10.09
N LEU A 378 1.39 8.63 11.37
CA LEU A 378 0.39 8.93 12.40
C LEU A 378 -0.20 10.34 12.22
N LEU A 379 0.66 11.35 12.02
CA LEU A 379 0.21 12.72 11.80
C LEU A 379 -0.59 12.85 10.49
N LEU A 380 -0.19 12.13 9.43
CA LEU A 380 -0.94 12.10 8.18
C LEU A 380 -2.35 11.54 8.39
N LEU A 381 -2.47 10.43 9.12
CA LEU A 381 -3.75 9.82 9.44
C LEU A 381 -4.63 10.79 10.26
N ILE A 382 -4.08 11.40 11.30
CA ILE A 382 -4.82 12.35 12.16
C ILE A 382 -5.25 13.59 11.36
N ASN A 383 -4.33 14.21 10.61
CA ASN A 383 -4.62 15.44 9.88
C ASN A 383 -5.67 15.22 8.79
N ASN A 384 -5.55 14.14 8.02
CA ASN A 384 -6.55 13.79 7.00
C ASN A 384 -7.91 13.39 7.61
N THR A 385 -7.92 12.79 8.80
CA THR A 385 -9.16 12.51 9.55
C THR A 385 -9.86 13.82 9.93
N ILE A 386 -9.13 14.76 10.49
CA ILE A 386 -9.66 16.09 10.85
C ILE A 386 -10.17 16.82 9.60
N LEU A 387 -9.38 16.80 8.52
CA LEU A 387 -9.77 17.39 7.24
C LEU A 387 -11.05 16.75 6.69
N GLY A 388 -11.16 15.43 6.72
CA GLY A 388 -12.34 14.69 6.26
C GLY A 388 -13.58 15.03 7.06
N ILE A 389 -13.50 15.05 8.38
CA ILE A 389 -14.61 15.38 9.28
C ILE A 389 -15.03 16.84 9.10
N ASN A 390 -14.08 17.78 9.12
CA ASN A 390 -14.38 19.22 8.98
C ASN A 390 -15.04 19.53 7.63
N SER A 391 -14.54 18.95 6.54
CA SER A 391 -15.13 19.13 5.21
C SER A 391 -16.53 18.53 5.13
N GLY A 392 -16.78 17.38 5.76
CA GLY A 392 -18.09 16.74 5.79
C GLY A 392 -19.12 17.46 6.62
N ILE A 393 -18.75 17.95 7.80
CA ILE A 393 -19.64 18.77 8.64
C ILE A 393 -20.01 20.07 7.90
N SER A 394 -19.04 20.71 7.30
CA SER A 394 -19.26 21.95 6.55
C SER A 394 -20.16 21.75 5.33
N TRP A 395 -19.95 20.65 4.59
CA TRP A 395 -20.80 20.29 3.47
C TRP A 395 -22.25 20.00 3.91
N ASN A 396 -22.41 19.21 4.96
CA ASN A 396 -23.75 18.84 5.47
C ASN A 396 -24.51 20.04 6.05
N ALA A 397 -23.83 20.94 6.75
CA ALA A 397 -24.40 22.19 7.22
C ALA A 397 -24.88 23.07 6.06
N GLY A 398 -24.10 23.14 4.97
CA GLY A 398 -24.45 23.87 3.76
C GLY A 398 -25.64 23.29 3.02
N ALA A 399 -25.66 21.99 2.84
CA ALA A 399 -26.75 21.30 2.17
C ALA A 399 -28.09 21.42 2.93
N ASN A 400 -28.08 21.35 4.26
CA ASN A 400 -29.27 21.46 5.09
C ASN A 400 -29.79 22.88 5.23
N ALA A 401 -28.93 23.91 5.13
CA ALA A 401 -29.35 25.30 5.28
C ALA A 401 -30.15 25.83 4.06
N GLY A 402 -30.13 25.14 2.94
CA GLY A 402 -30.83 25.57 1.71
C GLY A 402 -30.39 26.95 1.19
N ASN A 403 -29.25 27.44 1.68
CA ASN A 403 -28.86 28.83 1.56
C ASN A 403 -27.64 28.94 0.63
N PRO A 404 -27.80 29.49 -0.60
CA PRO A 404 -26.68 29.69 -1.52
C PRO A 404 -25.63 30.71 -0.99
N THR A 405 -25.92 31.40 0.11
CA THR A 405 -25.01 32.37 0.75
C THR A 405 -23.81 31.70 1.46
N ILE A 406 -23.79 30.38 1.63
CA ILE A 406 -22.59 29.66 2.08
C ILE A 406 -21.42 29.82 1.08
N TYR A 407 -21.72 30.09 -0.19
CA TYR A 407 -20.69 30.43 -1.18
C TYR A 407 -20.09 31.82 -1.00
N GLY A 408 -20.66 32.69 -0.13
CA GLY A 408 -20.12 34.02 0.20
C GLY A 408 -19.24 33.96 1.47
N GLU A 409 -19.84 34.24 2.61
CA GLU A 409 -19.10 34.39 3.88
C GLU A 409 -18.73 33.04 4.53
N GLY A 410 -19.60 32.02 4.41
CA GLY A 410 -19.34 30.68 4.97
C GLY A 410 -18.17 29.95 4.28
N TYR A 411 -17.96 30.17 2.97
CA TYR A 411 -16.83 29.60 2.25
C TYR A 411 -15.48 30.07 2.82
N GLY A 412 -15.38 31.31 3.26
CA GLY A 412 -14.16 31.84 3.88
C GLY A 412 -13.77 31.12 5.15
N ILE A 413 -14.72 30.76 6.02
CA ILE A 413 -14.48 30.02 7.27
C ILE A 413 -14.11 28.58 6.94
N VAL A 414 -14.85 27.91 6.06
CA VAL A 414 -14.54 26.56 5.61
C VAL A 414 -13.17 26.50 4.97
N TRP A 415 -12.85 27.45 4.08
CA TRP A 415 -11.54 27.51 3.42
C TRP A 415 -10.41 27.74 4.43
N SER A 416 -10.58 28.59 5.43
CA SER A 416 -9.55 28.82 6.46
C SER A 416 -9.25 27.54 7.26
N LEU A 417 -10.27 26.75 7.60
CA LEU A 417 -10.11 25.49 8.30
C LEU A 417 -9.42 24.42 7.41
N ILE A 418 -9.84 24.35 6.14
CA ILE A 418 -9.29 23.39 5.17
C ILE A 418 -7.86 23.77 4.80
N SER A 419 -7.57 25.06 4.59
CA SER A 419 -6.24 25.54 4.21
C SER A 419 -5.17 25.25 5.26
N PHE A 420 -5.51 25.34 6.55
CA PHE A 420 -4.63 24.94 7.63
C PHE A 420 -4.24 23.47 7.52
N ASN A 421 -5.20 22.58 7.24
CA ASN A 421 -4.92 21.15 7.10
C ASN A 421 -4.08 20.83 5.85
N PHE A 422 -4.27 21.55 4.74
CA PHE A 422 -3.41 21.42 3.55
C PHE A 422 -1.97 21.89 3.85
N SER A 423 -1.81 22.99 4.54
CA SER A 423 -0.49 23.45 4.98
C SER A 423 0.18 22.47 5.92
N SER A 424 -0.57 21.90 6.87
CA SER A 424 -0.08 20.85 7.77
C SER A 424 0.36 19.60 7.00
N ASN A 425 -0.40 19.17 5.98
CA ASN A 425 -0.01 18.05 5.12
C ASN A 425 1.31 18.31 4.38
N THR A 426 1.62 19.55 4.01
CA THR A 426 2.90 19.91 3.40
C THR A 426 4.07 19.66 4.36
N PHE A 427 3.96 20.07 5.62
CA PHE A 427 5.01 19.85 6.61
C PHE A 427 5.14 18.35 6.96
N ILE A 428 4.02 17.64 7.07
CA ILE A 428 4.01 16.19 7.31
C ILE A 428 4.67 15.44 6.14
N SER A 429 4.35 15.81 4.90
CA SER A 429 4.96 15.18 3.72
C SER A 429 6.45 15.51 3.58
N LEU A 430 6.90 16.68 4.03
CA LEU A 430 8.32 17.01 4.11
C LEU A 430 9.04 16.12 5.14
N LEU A 431 8.44 15.93 6.31
CA LEU A 431 8.97 15.04 7.35
C LEU A 431 9.06 13.60 6.83
N LEU A 432 8.03 13.15 6.13
CA LEU A 432 7.97 11.81 5.53
C LEU A 432 9.03 11.64 4.44
N LEU A 433 9.23 12.65 3.59
CA LEU A 433 10.26 12.68 2.56
C LEU A 433 11.66 12.62 3.19
N GLY A 434 11.91 13.42 4.23
CA GLY A 434 13.16 13.39 4.98
C GLY A 434 13.45 12.02 5.58
N SER A 435 12.46 11.41 6.20
CA SER A 435 12.56 10.05 6.76
C SER A 435 12.79 8.98 5.68
N GLY A 436 12.15 9.11 4.52
CA GLY A 436 12.39 8.24 3.36
C GLY A 436 13.80 8.37 2.79
N PHE A 437 14.35 9.58 2.77
CA PHE A 437 15.74 9.82 2.38
C PHE A 437 16.73 9.21 3.38
N LEU A 438 16.49 9.35 4.67
CA LEU A 438 17.31 8.71 5.73
C LEU A 438 17.23 7.17 5.62
N TYR A 439 16.05 6.62 5.30
CA TYR A 439 15.90 5.18 5.04
C TYR A 439 16.76 4.72 3.86
N LEU A 440 16.77 5.45 2.75
CA LEU A 440 17.64 5.13 1.62
C LEU A 440 19.12 5.13 2.03
N ILE A 441 19.58 6.15 2.76
CA ILE A 441 20.95 6.23 3.26
C ILE A 441 21.26 5.05 4.19
N SER A 442 20.35 4.71 5.08
CA SER A 442 20.50 3.59 6.02
C SER A 442 20.69 2.26 5.29
N VAL A 443 19.86 1.97 4.27
CA VAL A 443 19.98 0.76 3.44
C VAL A 443 21.33 0.74 2.70
N LEU A 444 21.71 1.84 2.06
CA LEU A 444 22.99 1.93 1.34
C LEU A 444 24.19 1.76 2.28
N ARG A 445 24.13 2.35 3.46
CA ARG A 445 25.17 2.22 4.48
C ARG A 445 25.26 0.79 5.01
N ALA A 446 24.15 0.14 5.34
CA ALA A 446 24.11 -1.24 5.80
C ALA A 446 24.76 -2.18 4.76
N ILE A 447 24.48 -1.98 3.48
CA ILE A 447 25.02 -2.80 2.39
C ILE A 447 26.50 -2.51 2.12
N SER A 448 26.95 -1.25 2.26
CA SER A 448 28.35 -0.86 1.92
C SER A 448 29.31 -1.09 3.07
N SER A 449 28.94 -0.75 4.30
CA SER A 449 29.83 -0.66 5.46
C SER A 449 29.34 -1.45 6.70
N GLY A 450 28.25 -2.23 6.58
CA GLY A 450 27.80 -3.11 7.66
C GLY A 450 28.86 -4.16 8.04
N SER A 451 28.95 -4.53 9.32
CA SER A 451 29.77 -5.64 9.80
C SER A 451 29.40 -6.94 9.09
N ILE A 452 30.38 -7.79 8.84
CA ILE A 452 30.14 -9.09 8.19
C ILE A 452 29.56 -10.02 9.26
N THR A 453 28.38 -10.59 9.01
CA THR A 453 27.79 -11.64 9.85
C THR A 453 28.74 -12.84 9.93
N THR A 454 28.98 -13.36 11.13
CA THR A 454 29.82 -14.53 11.33
C THR A 454 29.16 -15.79 10.72
N VAL A 455 29.98 -16.74 10.28
CA VAL A 455 29.50 -17.95 9.58
C VAL A 455 28.52 -18.76 10.46
N GLU A 456 28.66 -18.71 11.78
CA GLU A 456 27.76 -19.37 12.73
C GLU A 456 26.34 -18.79 12.70
N GLU A 457 26.19 -17.47 12.59
CA GLU A 457 24.88 -16.82 12.46
C GLU A 457 24.24 -17.07 11.08
N MET A 458 25.05 -17.30 10.04
CA MET A 458 24.53 -17.66 8.69
C MET A 458 23.95 -19.07 8.65
N VAL A 459 24.45 -20.02 9.42
CA VAL A 459 23.95 -21.41 9.45
C VAL A 459 22.54 -21.46 10.04
N TYR A 460 22.30 -20.72 11.13
CA TYR A 460 20.95 -20.59 11.73
C TYR A 460 19.98 -19.78 10.86
N SER A 461 20.48 -18.98 9.90
CA SER A 461 19.64 -18.17 9.01
C SER A 461 19.17 -18.89 7.73
N ASN A 462 19.70 -20.09 7.45
CA ASN A 462 19.40 -20.85 6.22
C ASN A 462 18.36 -21.98 6.41
N ASP A 463 17.94 -22.26 7.65
CA ASP A 463 16.85 -23.17 7.99
C ASP A 463 15.54 -22.38 8.15
#